data_49ff85ecdbf39313d82cded5fbaccc83
#
_entry.id   49ff85ecdbf39313d82cded5fbaccc83
#
_cell.length_a   1.000
_cell.length_b   1.000
_cell.length_c   1.000
_cell.angle_alpha   90.00
_cell.angle_beta   90.00
_cell.angle_gamma   90.00
#
_symmetry.space_group_name_H-M   'P 1'
#
loop_
_entity.id
_entity.type
_entity.pdbx_description
1 polymer ?
#
loop_
_entity_poly.entity_id
_entity_poly.type
_entity_poly.pdbx_seq_one_letter_code
_entity_poly.pdbx_strand_id
1 'polypeptide(L)'
;MRDSRIHSVRFHYGDRQTAEMEKENYIMKPLILLTGGTGAAANGTPTWALNQNYAENIRRAGGIPILAVSNDCAEEYADLADGLLLSGGKDVEPKLYGQEKMFDFVITDPQRDDLEYKIIKAFVDRKKPIWG
;
A
#
# COMPACT_ATOMS: atom_id res chain seq x y z
N MET A 1 30.23 12.53 10.53
CA MET A 1 30.62 12.31 9.12
C MET A 1 29.75 11.19 8.57
N ARG A 2 28.78 11.50 7.75
CA ARG A 2 27.95 10.51 7.05
C ARG A 2 28.50 10.39 5.63
N ASP A 3 29.09 9.24 5.33
CA ASP A 3 29.55 8.90 3.97
C ASP A 3 28.32 8.47 3.15
N SER A 4 27.81 9.38 2.35
CA SER A 4 26.67 9.16 1.45
C SER A 4 27.17 8.69 0.09
N ARG A 5 27.56 7.43 0.00
CA ARG A 5 27.79 6.80 -1.31
C ARG A 5 26.48 6.16 -1.77
N ILE A 6 25.60 6.97 -2.32
CA ILE A 6 24.55 6.45 -3.19
C ILE A 6 25.25 6.03 -4.48
N HIS A 7 25.40 4.72 -4.67
CA HIS A 7 25.80 4.19 -5.96
C HIS A 7 24.65 4.44 -6.94
N SER A 8 24.85 5.42 -7.82
CA SER A 8 23.93 5.65 -8.93
C SER A 8 23.97 4.43 -9.83
N VAL A 9 22.89 3.66 -9.84
CA VAL A 9 22.64 2.64 -10.84
C VAL A 9 22.40 3.37 -12.16
N ARG A 10 23.40 3.42 -13.03
CA ARG A 10 23.24 3.90 -14.40
C ARG A 10 22.53 2.81 -15.20
N PHE A 11 21.23 3.00 -15.43
CA PHE A 11 20.56 2.27 -16.49
C PHE A 11 21.05 2.81 -17.83
N HIS A 12 21.67 1.96 -18.65
CA HIS A 12 21.94 2.27 -20.04
C HIS A 12 20.63 2.16 -20.80
N TYR A 13 19.99 3.29 -21.03
CA TYR A 13 18.88 3.37 -21.98
C TYR A 13 19.45 3.30 -23.40
N GLY A 14 18.89 2.42 -24.21
CA GLY A 14 19.07 2.45 -25.64
C GLY A 14 18.70 3.82 -26.24
N ASP A 15 19.10 4.02 -27.47
CA ASP A 15 19.04 5.24 -28.21
C ASP A 15 17.83 6.14 -27.91
N ARG A 16 18.06 7.45 -27.69
CA ARG A 16 17.03 8.43 -27.26
C ARG A 16 15.79 8.44 -28.15
N GLN A 17 15.93 8.13 -29.43
CA GLN A 17 14.79 8.09 -30.37
C GLN A 17 13.85 6.90 -30.15
N THR A 18 14.38 5.73 -29.78
CA THR A 18 13.56 4.55 -29.38
C THR A 18 12.84 4.79 -28.06
N ALA A 19 13.49 5.45 -27.09
CA ALA A 19 12.90 5.77 -25.80
C ALA A 19 11.77 6.83 -25.90
N GLU A 20 11.84 7.76 -26.86
CA GLU A 20 10.76 8.74 -27.13
C GLU A 20 9.57 8.10 -27.83
N MET A 21 9.79 7.20 -28.79
CA MET A 21 8.71 6.46 -29.47
C MET A 21 8.00 5.47 -28.52
N GLU A 22 8.71 4.87 -27.57
CA GLU A 22 8.11 4.02 -26.54
C GLU A 22 7.29 4.83 -25.51
N LYS A 23 7.65 6.08 -25.24
CA LYS A 23 6.88 6.98 -24.37
C LYS A 23 5.53 7.39 -24.94
N GLU A 24 5.39 7.57 -26.24
CA GLU A 24 4.13 7.96 -26.89
C GLU A 24 3.06 6.86 -26.84
N ASN A 25 3.44 5.59 -26.68
CA ASN A 25 2.54 4.43 -26.56
C ASN A 25 2.41 3.89 -25.14
N TYR A 26 3.07 4.50 -24.14
CA TYR A 26 2.99 4.04 -22.76
C TYR A 26 1.72 4.56 -22.08
N ILE A 27 0.69 3.72 -22.02
CA ILE A 27 -0.51 4.00 -21.21
C ILE A 27 -0.11 3.90 -19.74
N MET A 28 -0.08 5.03 -19.03
CA MET A 28 0.16 5.06 -17.60
C MET A 28 -0.99 4.35 -16.88
N LYS A 29 -0.69 3.19 -16.27
CA LYS A 29 -1.65 2.46 -15.45
C LYS A 29 -1.77 3.10 -14.07
N PRO A 30 -2.99 3.21 -13.51
CA PRO A 30 -3.15 3.73 -12.16
C PRO A 30 -2.47 2.81 -11.14
N LEU A 31 -1.86 3.45 -10.15
CA LEU A 31 -1.19 2.80 -9.03
C LEU A 31 -2.19 2.70 -7.88
N ILE A 32 -2.51 1.48 -7.46
CA ILE A 32 -3.50 1.21 -6.41
C ILE A 32 -2.79 0.66 -5.18
N LEU A 33 -2.85 1.43 -4.11
CA LEU A 33 -2.34 1.01 -2.80
C LEU A 33 -3.31 0.03 -2.15
N LEU A 34 -2.78 -1.06 -1.62
CA LEU A 34 -3.52 -2.10 -0.91
C LEU A 34 -3.05 -2.16 0.53
N THR A 35 -3.96 -2.38 1.47
CA THR A 35 -3.62 -2.72 2.84
C THR A 35 -3.76 -4.22 3.07
N GLY A 36 -2.90 -4.78 3.91
CA GLY A 36 -2.92 -6.18 4.30
C GLY A 36 -3.07 -6.33 5.81
N GLY A 37 -3.07 -7.56 6.29
CA GLY A 37 -3.03 -7.89 7.70
C GLY A 37 -1.62 -8.18 8.20
N THR A 38 -1.41 -8.12 9.51
CA THR A 38 -0.17 -8.55 10.13
C THR A 38 -0.18 -10.04 10.42
N GLY A 39 0.98 -10.65 10.44
CA GLY A 39 1.19 -12.05 10.75
C GLY A 39 2.64 -12.34 11.11
N ALA A 40 2.99 -13.61 11.13
CA ALA A 40 4.36 -14.06 11.32
C ALA A 40 4.67 -15.23 10.38
N ALA A 41 5.90 -15.26 9.86
CA ALA A 41 6.44 -16.40 9.15
C ALA A 41 6.69 -17.58 10.11
N ALA A 42 6.98 -18.77 9.58
CA ALA A 42 7.21 -19.97 10.37
C ALA A 42 8.35 -19.84 11.39
N ASN A 43 9.33 -18.99 11.13
CA ASN A 43 10.45 -18.67 12.02
C ASN A 43 10.14 -17.53 13.02
N GLY A 44 8.89 -17.04 13.08
CA GLY A 44 8.47 -15.96 13.96
C GLY A 44 8.73 -14.55 13.43
N THR A 45 9.31 -14.39 12.25
CA THR A 45 9.54 -13.06 11.65
C THR A 45 8.20 -12.36 11.37
N PRO A 46 8.00 -11.11 11.83
CA PRO A 46 6.78 -10.34 11.52
C PRO A 46 6.59 -10.16 10.01
N THR A 47 5.35 -10.27 9.55
CA THR A 47 5.01 -10.15 8.14
C THR A 47 3.79 -9.27 7.94
N TRP A 48 3.73 -8.62 6.78
CA TRP A 48 2.49 -8.13 6.19
C TRP A 48 2.02 -9.13 5.13
N ALA A 49 0.74 -9.43 5.12
CA ALA A 49 0.17 -10.41 4.21
C ALA A 49 -1.15 -9.91 3.60
N LEU A 50 -1.36 -10.26 2.35
CA LEU A 50 -2.58 -9.98 1.60
C LEU A 50 -2.90 -11.19 0.73
N ASN A 51 -4.20 -11.53 0.64
CA ASN A 51 -4.63 -12.54 -0.32
C ASN A 51 -4.33 -12.02 -1.74
N GLN A 52 -3.61 -12.83 -2.52
CA GLN A 52 -3.17 -12.44 -3.87
C GLN A 52 -4.32 -12.11 -4.84
N ASN A 53 -5.55 -12.58 -4.56
CA ASN A 53 -6.72 -12.27 -5.37
C ASN A 53 -7.02 -10.76 -5.43
N TYR A 54 -6.71 -10.00 -4.37
CA TYR A 54 -6.85 -8.54 -4.40
C TYR A 54 -5.94 -7.92 -5.45
N ALA A 55 -4.66 -8.28 -5.41
CA ALA A 55 -3.67 -7.79 -6.36
C ALA A 55 -4.00 -8.22 -7.80
N GLU A 56 -4.43 -9.48 -8.00
CA GLU A 56 -4.80 -9.99 -9.30
C GLU A 56 -6.03 -9.28 -9.89
N ASN A 57 -7.03 -8.96 -9.09
CA ASN A 57 -8.21 -8.21 -9.54
C ASN A 57 -7.84 -6.78 -9.96
N ILE A 58 -6.97 -6.11 -9.23
CA ILE A 58 -6.43 -4.79 -9.62
C ILE A 58 -5.68 -4.89 -10.95
N ARG A 59 -4.81 -5.90 -11.10
CA ARG A 59 -4.07 -6.13 -12.34
C ARG A 59 -5.00 -6.36 -13.54
N ARG A 60 -6.02 -7.18 -13.37
CA ARG A 60 -7.05 -7.45 -14.42
C ARG A 60 -7.83 -6.20 -14.80
N ALA A 61 -8.09 -5.33 -13.83
CA ALA A 61 -8.76 -4.05 -14.07
C ALA A 61 -7.84 -3.00 -14.72
N GLY A 62 -6.57 -3.32 -14.98
CA GLY A 62 -5.60 -2.43 -15.63
C GLY A 62 -4.79 -1.55 -14.68
N GLY A 63 -4.84 -1.79 -13.37
CA GLY A 63 -4.05 -1.09 -12.36
C GLY A 63 -2.74 -1.80 -12.01
N ILE A 64 -1.90 -1.12 -11.25
CA ILE A 64 -0.68 -1.67 -10.64
C ILE A 64 -0.93 -1.78 -9.13
N PRO A 65 -0.97 -3.00 -8.55
CA PRO A 65 -1.16 -3.18 -7.11
C PRO A 65 0.14 -2.94 -6.34
N ILE A 66 0.07 -2.20 -5.23
CA ILE A 66 1.17 -2.00 -4.29
C ILE A 66 0.67 -2.28 -2.89
N LEU A 67 1.42 -3.04 -2.10
CA LEU A 67 1.10 -3.34 -0.70
C LEU A 67 1.79 -2.33 0.23
N ALA A 68 1.01 -1.68 1.09
CA ALA A 68 1.52 -0.84 2.17
C ALA A 68 2.09 -1.71 3.30
N VAL A 69 3.32 -1.43 3.72
CA VAL A 69 4.04 -2.22 4.74
C VAL A 69 4.71 -1.35 5.81
N SER A 70 4.53 -0.04 5.78
CA SER A 70 5.15 0.89 6.74
C SER A 70 4.17 1.95 7.19
N ASN A 71 3.96 2.05 8.52
CA ASN A 71 3.10 3.06 9.13
C ASN A 71 3.66 4.48 9.00
N ASP A 72 4.97 4.61 8.81
CA ASP A 72 5.67 5.91 8.74
C ASP A 72 5.68 6.51 7.34
N CYS A 73 5.22 5.76 6.33
CA CYS A 73 5.22 6.19 4.92
C CYS A 73 3.81 6.54 4.38
N ALA A 74 2.85 6.83 5.26
CA ALA A 74 1.46 7.04 4.84
C ALA A 74 1.28 8.22 3.86
N GLU A 75 2.01 9.31 4.09
CA GLU A 75 1.98 10.50 3.24
C GLU A 75 2.60 10.21 1.87
N GLU A 76 3.76 9.55 1.84
CA GLU A 76 4.44 9.17 0.61
C GLU A 76 3.62 8.17 -0.21
N TYR A 77 2.98 7.19 0.44
CA TYR A 77 2.04 6.31 -0.23
C TYR A 77 0.89 7.06 -0.88
N ALA A 78 0.32 8.04 -0.17
CA ALA A 78 -0.78 8.84 -0.69
C ALA A 78 -0.35 9.80 -1.82
N ASP A 79 0.91 10.23 -1.83
CA ASP A 79 1.46 11.01 -2.94
C ASP A 79 1.67 10.14 -4.19
N LEU A 80 2.17 8.92 -4.02
CA LEU A 80 2.50 8.01 -5.11
C LEU A 80 1.27 7.35 -5.74
N ALA A 81 0.32 6.89 -4.93
CA ALA A 81 -0.80 6.08 -5.42
C ALA A 81 -1.96 6.96 -5.92
N ASP A 82 -2.66 6.45 -6.92
CA ASP A 82 -3.85 7.07 -7.51
C ASP A 82 -5.13 6.73 -6.77
N GLY A 83 -5.15 5.60 -6.05
CA GLY A 83 -6.28 5.13 -5.27
C GLY A 83 -5.86 4.17 -4.16
N LEU A 84 -6.75 3.98 -3.20
CA LEU A 84 -6.58 3.09 -2.05
C LEU A 84 -7.66 2.00 -2.06
N LEU A 85 -7.26 0.75 -1.89
CA LEU A 85 -8.15 -0.38 -1.62
C LEU A 85 -7.85 -0.96 -0.24
N LEU A 86 -8.82 -0.87 0.66
CA LEU A 86 -8.79 -1.51 1.97
C LEU A 86 -9.25 -2.96 1.84
N SER A 87 -8.38 -3.92 2.14
CA SER A 87 -8.76 -5.33 2.10
C SER A 87 -9.59 -5.73 3.33
N GLY A 88 -10.38 -6.79 3.21
CA GLY A 88 -11.02 -7.44 4.35
C GLY A 88 -9.98 -8.01 5.33
N GLY A 89 -10.39 -8.29 6.55
CA GLY A 89 -9.48 -8.82 7.57
C GLY A 89 -10.11 -8.92 8.95
N LYS A 90 -9.28 -8.76 9.97
CA LYS A 90 -9.71 -8.74 11.38
C LYS A 90 -10.55 -7.50 11.69
N ASP A 91 -11.27 -7.55 12.79
CA ASP A 91 -12.10 -6.44 13.26
C ASP A 91 -11.24 -5.21 13.61
N VAL A 92 -11.79 -4.04 13.38
CA VAL A 92 -11.18 -2.79 13.83
C VAL A 92 -11.27 -2.71 15.36
N GLU A 93 -10.23 -2.24 16.02
CA GLU A 93 -10.20 -2.07 17.48
C GLU A 93 -11.38 -1.19 17.94
N PRO A 94 -12.30 -1.72 18.77
CA PRO A 94 -13.53 -1.01 19.15
C PRO A 94 -13.30 0.36 19.77
N LYS A 95 -12.18 0.56 20.47
CA LYS A 95 -11.82 1.85 21.06
C LYS A 95 -11.65 2.97 20.04
N LEU A 96 -11.29 2.65 18.78
CA LEU A 96 -11.12 3.63 17.71
C LEU A 96 -12.42 4.29 17.29
N TYR A 97 -13.56 3.63 17.52
CA TYR A 97 -14.90 4.19 17.28
C TYR A 97 -15.73 4.37 18.56
N GLY A 98 -15.06 4.47 19.72
CA GLY A 98 -15.66 4.84 21.00
C GLY A 98 -16.46 3.73 21.69
N GLN A 99 -16.17 2.47 21.35
CA GLN A 99 -16.80 1.30 21.97
C GLN A 99 -15.80 0.46 22.76
N GLU A 100 -16.30 -0.33 23.70
CA GLU A 100 -15.52 -1.36 24.38
C GLU A 100 -15.68 -2.71 23.67
N LYS A 101 -14.65 -3.54 23.79
CA LYS A 101 -14.68 -4.93 23.27
C LYS A 101 -15.70 -5.74 24.06
N MET A 102 -16.85 -6.02 23.45
CA MET A 102 -17.98 -6.70 24.10
C MET A 102 -17.87 -8.23 24.07
N PHE A 103 -17.07 -8.79 23.16
CA PHE A 103 -16.99 -10.23 22.93
C PHE A 103 -15.55 -10.69 22.73
N ASP A 104 -15.21 -11.87 23.27
CA ASP A 104 -13.87 -12.45 23.14
C ASP A 104 -13.51 -12.88 21.72
N PHE A 105 -14.52 -13.08 20.85
CA PHE A 105 -14.28 -13.44 19.45
C PHE A 105 -13.93 -12.25 18.54
N VAL A 106 -13.97 -11.02 19.06
CA VAL A 106 -13.47 -9.84 18.33
C VAL A 106 -11.94 -9.93 18.27
N ILE A 107 -11.41 -10.20 17.09
CA ILE A 107 -9.98 -10.31 16.84
C ILE A 107 -9.52 -9.06 16.12
N THR A 108 -8.66 -8.27 16.76
CA THR A 108 -8.14 -7.01 16.24
C THR A 108 -6.70 -7.13 15.75
N ASP A 109 -6.28 -6.15 14.97
CA ASP A 109 -4.92 -6.00 14.45
C ASP A 109 -4.48 -4.54 14.64
N PRO A 110 -4.03 -4.15 15.84
CA PRO A 110 -3.73 -2.75 16.16
C PRO A 110 -2.68 -2.11 15.24
N GLN A 111 -1.71 -2.90 14.77
CA GLN A 111 -0.69 -2.39 13.85
C GLN A 111 -1.27 -2.07 12.48
N ARG A 112 -2.18 -2.92 11.99
CA ARG A 112 -2.94 -2.66 10.77
C ARG A 112 -3.86 -1.45 10.91
N ASP A 113 -4.59 -1.35 12.03
CA ASP A 113 -5.50 -0.25 12.31
C ASP A 113 -4.76 1.10 12.31
N ASP A 114 -3.55 1.17 12.91
CA ASP A 114 -2.72 2.38 12.89
C ASP A 114 -2.28 2.73 11.46
N LEU A 115 -1.84 1.74 10.68
CA LEU A 115 -1.46 1.94 9.28
C LEU A 115 -2.63 2.45 8.45
N GLU A 116 -3.78 1.77 8.51
CA GLU A 116 -4.96 2.12 7.73
C GLU A 116 -5.50 3.50 8.11
N TYR A 117 -5.55 3.84 9.40
CA TYR A 117 -5.96 5.16 9.86
C TYR A 117 -5.11 6.29 9.25
N LYS A 118 -3.79 6.14 9.29
CA LYS A 118 -2.85 7.12 8.73
C LYS A 118 -3.00 7.26 7.22
N ILE A 119 -3.11 6.13 6.52
CA ILE A 119 -3.25 6.11 5.05
C ILE A 119 -4.59 6.70 4.63
N ILE A 120 -5.70 6.30 5.26
CA ILE A 120 -7.04 6.84 4.96
C ILE A 120 -7.02 8.36 5.11
N LYS A 121 -6.49 8.87 6.23
CA LYS A 121 -6.39 10.31 6.45
C LYS A 121 -5.60 11.01 5.33
N ALA A 122 -4.45 10.48 4.96
CA ALA A 122 -3.61 11.04 3.91
C ALA A 122 -4.30 11.06 2.53
N PHE A 123 -5.08 10.01 2.20
CA PHE A 123 -5.86 9.94 0.96
C PHE A 123 -7.06 10.90 0.96
N VAL A 124 -7.76 11.01 2.09
CA VAL A 124 -8.88 11.97 2.26
C VAL A 124 -8.38 13.40 2.10
N ASP A 125 -7.26 13.78 2.72
CA ASP A 125 -6.67 15.10 2.62
C ASP A 125 -6.30 15.46 1.16
N ARG A 126 -5.96 14.47 0.33
CA ARG A 126 -5.64 14.61 -1.09
C ARG A 126 -6.84 14.41 -2.03
N LYS A 127 -8.01 14.13 -1.49
CA LYS A 127 -9.24 13.83 -2.25
C LYS A 127 -9.05 12.70 -3.28
N LYS A 128 -8.21 11.73 -2.94
CA LYS A 128 -7.99 10.54 -3.76
C LYS A 128 -9.02 9.45 -3.44
N PRO A 129 -9.42 8.63 -4.42
CA PRO A 129 -10.46 7.61 -4.22
C PRO A 129 -10.00 6.52 -3.24
N ILE A 130 -10.96 6.09 -2.40
CA ILE A 130 -10.81 5.01 -1.43
C ILE A 130 -11.94 4.01 -1.66
N TRP A 131 -11.59 2.74 -1.69
CA TRP A 131 -12.51 1.62 -1.75
C TRP A 131 -12.27 0.66 -0.58
N GLY A 132 -13.36 0.17 0.05
CA GLY A 132 -13.28 -0.79 1.15
C GLY A 132 -14.57 -1.54 1.39
#